data_1e06c667e5599e4f291478c577dcd626
#
_entry.id   1e06c667e5599e4f291478c577dcd626
#
_cell.length_a   1.000
_cell.length_b   1.000
_cell.length_c   1.000
_cell.angle_alpha   90.00
_cell.angle_beta   90.00
_cell.angle_gamma   90.00
#
_symmetry.space_group_name_H-M   'P 1'
#
loop_
_entity.id
_entity.type
_entity.pdbx_description
1 polymer ?
#
loop_
_entity_poly.entity_id
_entity_poly.type
_entity_poly.pdbx_seq_one_letter_code
_entity_poly.pdbx_strand_id
1 'polypeptide(L)'
;MDKLTVLSLEQALSLSYATQRFVHLGWRVIRVEATPSDGRLPGDPNRYVGKAAGGADRRAYFIGPNVGKEAIALNLKEREGRDLLKRLIETLPVDIFACNTLPKRYEELGIDYETLSAVRPSLIWAGLSAMGPEYPDAPGYDPASQALAGYMDLTGDPNGPPTLCGVPFVDLKAGDEVFANVCLALVERERTGKGCRIDVSMLQAAASWLVTTVPLLDLGYEPDEVRRSGSEHREFVPVNVYPTADGYVYLAIGNDVQWSRLTSLDGFGGLASTARATNEGRRQERESIHCEIGSITRSFKTRSLVDLLSSKGLVVAPIHTVPQAIEYPAVRDKLLETKTPTGAKVRLPPPSVEHEHLAACGRRLAYAPGYGEHTDAVLRQVGLSQNEITQLRGRGTVA
;
A
#
# COMPACT_ATOMS: atom_id res chain seq x y z
N MET A 1 -11.12 19.03 -11.72
CA MET A 1 -9.74 19.27 -11.24
C MET A 1 -8.83 19.29 -12.44
N ASP A 2 -8.00 20.30 -12.56
CA ASP A 2 -6.98 20.35 -13.60
C ASP A 2 -6.00 19.18 -13.38
N LYS A 3 -5.48 18.67 -14.50
CA LYS A 3 -4.54 17.54 -14.44
C LYS A 3 -3.20 18.03 -13.89
N LEU A 4 -2.90 17.70 -12.64
CA LEU A 4 -1.62 18.03 -12.02
C LEU A 4 -0.48 17.13 -12.53
N THR A 5 0.74 17.65 -12.43
CA THR A 5 1.95 16.92 -12.82
C THR A 5 2.79 16.59 -11.59
N VAL A 6 3.10 15.31 -11.42
CA VAL A 6 3.95 14.75 -10.38
C VAL A 6 5.27 14.31 -11.01
N LEU A 7 6.37 14.80 -10.48
CA LEU A 7 7.71 14.32 -10.79
C LEU A 7 8.23 13.56 -9.57
N SER A 8 8.60 12.28 -9.72
CA SER A 8 8.95 11.45 -8.56
C SER A 8 10.25 10.69 -8.76
N LEU A 9 11.13 10.76 -7.78
CA LEU A 9 12.31 9.90 -7.66
C LEU A 9 11.96 8.73 -6.74
N GLU A 10 11.33 7.72 -7.32
CA GLU A 10 10.72 6.62 -6.60
C GLU A 10 11.35 5.28 -6.91
N GLN A 11 11.36 4.41 -5.90
CA GLN A 11 11.78 3.01 -6.03
C GLN A 11 10.95 2.11 -5.11
N ALA A 12 10.98 0.81 -5.38
CA ALA A 12 10.26 -0.22 -4.63
C ALA A 12 8.74 0.02 -4.61
N LEU A 13 8.07 -0.04 -3.43
CA LEU A 13 6.63 -0.05 -3.38
C LEU A 13 6.03 1.22 -2.77
N SER A 14 6.47 1.69 -1.62
CA SER A 14 5.75 2.68 -0.81
C SER A 14 5.44 3.98 -1.57
N LEU A 15 6.44 4.63 -2.17
CA LEU A 15 6.20 5.83 -2.95
C LEU A 15 5.57 5.52 -4.31
N SER A 16 5.94 4.39 -4.94
CA SER A 16 5.33 3.98 -6.20
C SER A 16 3.83 3.71 -6.06
N TYR A 17 3.38 3.24 -4.90
CA TYR A 17 1.96 3.10 -4.58
C TYR A 17 1.29 4.47 -4.38
N ALA A 18 1.91 5.40 -3.66
CA ALA A 18 1.38 6.75 -3.50
C ALA A 18 1.16 7.43 -4.86
N THR A 19 2.15 7.36 -5.73
CA THR A 19 2.09 8.01 -7.05
C THR A 19 1.13 7.31 -8.02
N GLN A 20 0.91 5.99 -7.87
CA GLN A 20 -0.15 5.28 -8.58
C GLN A 20 -1.54 5.86 -8.24
N ARG A 21 -1.78 6.26 -7.00
CA ARG A 21 -3.05 6.89 -6.62
C ARG A 21 -3.29 8.21 -7.35
N PHE A 22 -2.23 8.97 -7.63
CA PHE A 22 -2.33 10.17 -8.47
C PHE A 22 -2.68 9.81 -9.93
N VAL A 23 -2.15 8.71 -10.46
CA VAL A 23 -2.58 8.18 -11.78
C VAL A 23 -4.07 7.85 -11.78
N HIS A 24 -4.61 7.31 -10.70
CA HIS A 24 -6.06 7.02 -10.59
C HIS A 24 -6.93 8.29 -10.65
N LEU A 25 -6.39 9.45 -10.24
CA LEU A 25 -7.03 10.77 -10.40
C LEU A 25 -6.88 11.34 -11.82
N GLY A 26 -6.12 10.70 -12.71
CA GLY A 26 -5.80 11.17 -14.05
C GLY A 26 -4.66 12.18 -14.08
N TRP A 27 -3.90 12.34 -13.01
CA TRP A 27 -2.72 13.22 -12.98
C TRP A 27 -1.57 12.58 -13.76
N ARG A 28 -0.73 13.44 -14.32
CA ARG A 28 0.49 13.01 -15.00
C ARG A 28 1.55 12.65 -13.98
N VAL A 29 2.08 11.44 -14.02
CA VAL A 29 3.16 10.98 -13.13
C VAL A 29 4.38 10.62 -13.99
N ILE A 30 5.47 11.37 -13.80
CA ILE A 30 6.77 11.14 -14.43
C ILE A 30 7.72 10.64 -13.35
N ARG A 31 8.11 9.38 -13.44
CA ARG A 31 9.12 8.82 -12.55
C ARG A 31 10.52 9.06 -13.08
N VAL A 32 11.40 9.53 -12.23
CA VAL A 32 12.82 9.73 -12.51
C VAL A 32 13.60 8.53 -11.97
N GLU A 33 14.42 7.92 -12.78
CA GLU A 33 15.21 6.75 -12.41
C GLU A 33 16.69 7.01 -12.64
N ALA A 34 17.53 6.32 -11.86
CA ALA A 34 18.98 6.45 -11.99
C ALA A 34 19.46 5.83 -13.32
N THR A 35 20.46 6.47 -13.96
CA THR A 35 21.16 5.89 -15.11
C THR A 35 22.01 4.68 -14.68
N PRO A 36 22.40 3.80 -15.61
CA PRO A 36 23.29 2.68 -15.33
C PRO A 36 24.57 3.17 -14.61
N SER A 37 25.01 2.41 -13.64
CA SER A 37 26.30 2.64 -12.96
C SER A 37 27.00 1.31 -12.75
N ASP A 38 28.32 1.34 -12.57
CA ASP A 38 29.16 0.15 -12.46
C ASP A 38 28.59 -0.91 -11.50
N GLY A 39 28.37 -2.10 -12.03
CA GLY A 39 27.88 -3.27 -11.31
C GLY A 39 26.41 -3.21 -10.83
N ARG A 40 25.63 -2.19 -11.21
CA ARG A 40 24.23 -2.05 -10.85
C ARG A 40 23.32 -2.05 -12.06
N LEU A 41 22.20 -2.75 -11.95
CA LEU A 41 21.12 -2.65 -12.91
C LEU A 41 20.50 -1.25 -12.87
N PRO A 42 20.09 -0.69 -14.03
CA PRO A 42 19.55 0.66 -14.11
C PRO A 42 18.14 0.76 -13.49
N GLY A 43 17.86 1.92 -12.94
CA GLY A 43 16.51 2.26 -12.45
C GLY A 43 16.12 1.59 -11.16
N ASP A 44 14.82 1.32 -11.03
CA ASP A 44 14.20 0.71 -9.86
C ASP A 44 14.56 -0.78 -9.75
N PRO A 45 15.08 -1.27 -8.59
CA PRO A 45 15.35 -2.70 -8.39
C PRO A 45 14.14 -3.62 -8.67
N ASN A 46 12.91 -3.15 -8.41
CA ASN A 46 11.70 -3.95 -8.66
C ASN A 46 11.46 -4.26 -10.14
N ARG A 47 12.10 -3.52 -11.07
CA ARG A 47 12.08 -3.84 -12.50
C ARG A 47 12.56 -5.26 -12.78
N TYR A 48 13.40 -5.80 -11.90
CA TYR A 48 14.13 -7.07 -12.07
C TYR A 48 13.65 -8.17 -11.11
N VAL A 49 12.57 -7.93 -10.35
CA VAL A 49 12.06 -8.87 -9.35
C VAL A 49 10.82 -9.61 -9.86
N GLY A 50 10.84 -10.92 -9.71
CA GLY A 50 9.74 -11.81 -10.10
C GLY A 50 9.80 -12.27 -11.55
N LYS A 51 8.69 -12.82 -12.07
CA LYS A 51 8.59 -13.33 -13.43
C LYS A 51 8.58 -12.19 -14.45
N ALA A 52 9.15 -12.41 -15.62
CA ALA A 52 9.08 -11.47 -16.73
C ALA A 52 7.63 -11.24 -17.17
N ALA A 53 7.27 -9.96 -17.37
CA ALA A 53 5.90 -9.55 -17.63
C ALA A 53 5.77 -8.51 -18.76
N GLY A 54 6.76 -8.40 -19.65
CA GLY A 54 6.70 -7.47 -20.78
C GLY A 54 8.06 -6.90 -21.23
N GLY A 55 9.14 -7.52 -20.78
CA GLY A 55 10.52 -7.17 -21.10
C GLY A 55 11.47 -7.60 -20.00
N ALA A 56 12.77 -7.41 -20.22
CA ALA A 56 13.79 -7.76 -19.24
C ALA A 56 13.72 -6.86 -17.99
N ASP A 57 13.29 -5.61 -18.18
CA ASP A 57 13.17 -4.54 -17.20
C ASP A 57 11.74 -4.34 -16.67
N ARG A 58 10.80 -5.22 -17.02
CA ARG A 58 9.39 -5.17 -16.61
C ARG A 58 8.96 -6.52 -16.06
N ARG A 59 9.31 -6.77 -14.79
CA ARG A 59 8.93 -7.98 -14.08
C ARG A 59 7.73 -7.75 -13.14
N ALA A 60 7.17 -8.82 -12.62
CA ALA A 60 5.88 -8.84 -11.95
C ALA A 60 5.75 -7.82 -10.80
N TYR A 61 6.78 -7.64 -9.97
CA TYR A 61 6.75 -6.70 -8.84
C TYR A 61 6.75 -5.22 -9.25
N PHE A 62 7.22 -4.92 -10.45
CA PHE A 62 7.25 -3.56 -10.98
C PHE A 62 5.90 -3.14 -11.59
N ILE A 63 5.14 -4.06 -12.18
CA ILE A 63 4.00 -3.71 -13.02
C ILE A 63 2.89 -3.02 -12.23
N GLY A 64 2.38 -3.66 -11.16
CA GLY A 64 1.20 -3.20 -10.44
C GLY A 64 1.26 -1.71 -10.04
N PRO A 65 2.26 -1.25 -9.28
CA PRO A 65 2.32 0.13 -8.81
C PRO A 65 2.73 1.15 -9.89
N ASN A 66 3.11 0.70 -11.11
CA ASN A 66 3.68 1.60 -12.12
C ASN A 66 2.85 1.74 -13.40
N VAL A 67 1.65 1.18 -13.47
CA VAL A 67 0.75 1.36 -14.60
C VAL A 67 0.36 2.84 -14.76
N GLY A 68 0.27 3.30 -16.00
CA GLY A 68 -0.16 4.66 -16.33
C GLY A 68 0.86 5.76 -16.07
N LYS A 69 2.09 5.42 -15.68
CA LYS A 69 3.18 6.38 -15.45
C LYS A 69 4.07 6.55 -16.69
N GLU A 70 4.78 7.66 -16.73
CA GLU A 70 5.95 7.87 -17.61
C GLU A 70 7.23 7.55 -16.84
N ALA A 71 8.31 7.15 -17.54
CA ALA A 71 9.63 6.91 -16.94
C ALA A 71 10.72 7.60 -17.74
N ILE A 72 11.57 8.35 -17.03
CA ILE A 72 12.75 9.00 -17.57
C ILE A 72 13.99 8.58 -16.76
N ALA A 73 15.17 8.62 -17.38
CA ALA A 73 16.41 8.26 -16.71
C ALA A 73 17.36 9.45 -16.65
N LEU A 74 17.76 9.86 -15.42
CA LEU A 74 18.66 10.98 -15.16
C LEU A 74 19.77 10.57 -14.18
N ASN A 75 21.01 11.01 -14.47
CA ASN A 75 22.13 10.86 -13.55
C ASN A 75 22.23 12.06 -12.60
N LEU A 76 21.53 12.00 -11.47
CA LEU A 76 21.55 13.08 -10.48
C LEU A 76 22.88 13.16 -9.67
N LYS A 77 23.79 12.22 -9.81
CA LYS A 77 25.13 12.32 -9.21
C LYS A 77 25.96 13.39 -9.92
N GLU A 78 25.67 13.61 -11.21
CA GLU A 78 26.35 14.62 -12.02
C GLU A 78 25.61 15.95 -11.99
N ARG A 79 26.37 17.06 -12.06
CA ARG A 79 25.80 18.41 -12.08
C ARG A 79 24.82 18.59 -13.24
N GLU A 80 25.16 18.12 -14.42
CA GLU A 80 24.33 18.23 -15.62
C GLU A 80 22.96 17.57 -15.46
N GLY A 81 22.90 16.40 -14.80
CA GLY A 81 21.64 15.73 -14.47
C GLY A 81 20.79 16.52 -13.47
N ARG A 82 21.41 17.13 -12.47
CA ARG A 82 20.71 18.02 -11.52
C ARG A 82 20.19 19.29 -12.19
N ASP A 83 20.95 19.86 -13.11
CA ASP A 83 20.54 21.04 -13.89
C ASP A 83 19.35 20.68 -14.81
N LEU A 84 19.33 19.48 -15.39
CA LEU A 84 18.17 18.95 -16.13
C LEU A 84 16.95 18.76 -15.25
N LEU A 85 17.10 18.24 -14.03
CA LEU A 85 15.98 18.11 -13.09
C LEU A 85 15.35 19.48 -12.77
N LYS A 86 16.17 20.51 -12.50
CA LYS A 86 15.71 21.88 -12.28
C LYS A 86 14.97 22.43 -13.51
N ARG A 87 15.51 22.23 -14.69
CA ARG A 87 14.88 22.63 -15.96
C ARG A 87 13.53 21.94 -16.16
N LEU A 88 13.41 20.66 -15.82
CA LEU A 88 12.12 19.94 -15.85
C LEU A 88 11.11 20.60 -14.93
N ILE A 89 11.48 20.91 -13.67
CA ILE A 89 10.60 21.55 -12.69
C ILE A 89 10.22 22.97 -13.10
N GLU A 90 11.14 23.72 -13.68
CA GLU A 90 10.91 25.10 -14.14
C GLU A 90 9.98 25.16 -15.37
N THR A 91 10.23 24.29 -16.35
CA THR A 91 9.60 24.36 -17.67
C THR A 91 8.28 23.59 -17.76
N LEU A 92 8.21 22.41 -17.13
CA LEU A 92 6.96 21.66 -17.02
C LEU A 92 6.11 22.21 -15.86
N PRO A 93 4.78 22.11 -15.94
CA PRO A 93 3.90 22.51 -14.84
C PRO A 93 3.96 21.48 -13.70
N VAL A 94 5.17 21.25 -13.11
CA VAL A 94 5.34 20.30 -12.02
C VAL A 94 4.72 20.88 -10.75
N ASP A 95 3.71 20.23 -10.25
CA ASP A 95 2.97 20.62 -9.04
C ASP A 95 3.56 19.98 -7.79
N ILE A 96 4.01 18.72 -7.93
CA ILE A 96 4.47 17.87 -6.85
C ILE A 96 5.80 17.25 -7.25
N PHE A 97 6.79 17.36 -6.37
CA PHE A 97 7.98 16.53 -6.39
C PHE A 97 7.95 15.56 -5.22
N ALA A 98 8.19 14.27 -5.46
CA ALA A 98 8.21 13.27 -4.42
C ALA A 98 9.47 12.39 -4.51
N CYS A 99 10.03 11.96 -3.37
CA CYS A 99 11.18 11.05 -3.34
C CYS A 99 11.13 10.08 -2.14
N ASN A 100 11.68 8.88 -2.32
CA ASN A 100 11.95 7.93 -1.23
C ASN A 100 13.43 7.52 -1.15
N THR A 101 14.29 8.47 -1.46
CA THR A 101 15.74 8.37 -1.27
C THR A 101 16.08 8.60 0.20
N LEU A 102 17.19 8.04 0.68
CA LEU A 102 17.70 8.33 2.03
C LEU A 102 17.90 9.85 2.23
N PRO A 103 17.38 10.44 3.33
CA PRO A 103 17.43 11.89 3.55
C PRO A 103 18.84 12.50 3.47
N LYS A 104 19.87 11.80 3.95
CA LYS A 104 21.27 12.26 3.85
C LYS A 104 21.73 12.55 2.42
N ARG A 105 21.03 12.04 1.40
CA ARG A 105 21.40 12.19 0.01
C ARG A 105 20.66 13.31 -0.71
N TYR A 106 19.73 13.99 -0.05
CA TYR A 106 18.90 14.99 -0.71
C TYR A 106 19.71 16.12 -1.30
N GLU A 107 20.63 16.71 -0.52
CA GLU A 107 21.52 17.79 -0.99
C GLU A 107 22.50 17.30 -2.06
N GLU A 108 23.13 16.12 -1.86
CA GLU A 108 24.05 15.52 -2.83
C GLU A 108 23.40 15.39 -4.23
N LEU A 109 22.13 14.99 -4.25
CA LEU A 109 21.39 14.76 -5.49
C LEU A 109 20.66 16.02 -5.99
N GLY A 110 20.69 17.13 -5.23
CA GLY A 110 19.99 18.38 -5.54
C GLY A 110 18.47 18.23 -5.56
N ILE A 111 17.94 17.37 -4.70
CA ILE A 111 16.51 17.07 -4.59
C ILE A 111 15.91 17.53 -3.25
N ASP A 112 16.67 18.22 -2.41
CA ASP A 112 16.18 18.82 -1.18
C ASP A 112 15.12 19.90 -1.46
N TYR A 113 14.27 20.13 -0.46
CA TYR A 113 13.16 21.09 -0.59
C TYR A 113 13.65 22.50 -0.90
N GLU A 114 14.70 22.95 -0.24
CA GLU A 114 15.28 24.28 -0.36
C GLU A 114 15.74 24.55 -1.80
N THR A 115 16.46 23.58 -2.38
CA THR A 115 16.93 23.66 -3.76
C THR A 115 15.79 23.69 -4.77
N LEU A 116 14.77 22.84 -4.62
CA LEU A 116 13.71 22.71 -5.61
C LEU A 116 12.63 23.78 -5.46
N SER A 117 12.33 24.22 -4.22
CA SER A 117 11.37 25.31 -3.96
C SER A 117 11.92 26.68 -4.39
N ALA A 118 13.24 26.87 -4.43
CA ALA A 118 13.86 28.06 -5.00
C ALA A 118 13.59 28.17 -6.53
N VAL A 119 13.50 27.04 -7.24
CA VAL A 119 13.13 26.98 -8.66
C VAL A 119 11.62 27.21 -8.84
N ARG A 120 10.80 26.61 -7.96
CA ARG A 120 9.35 26.69 -8.02
C ARG A 120 8.73 26.86 -6.64
N PRO A 121 8.46 28.10 -6.18
CA PRO A 121 7.96 28.37 -4.83
C PRO A 121 6.60 27.75 -4.50
N SER A 122 5.81 27.39 -5.50
CA SER A 122 4.52 26.68 -5.34
C SER A 122 4.63 25.17 -5.35
N LEU A 123 5.85 24.60 -5.43
CA LEU A 123 6.10 23.17 -5.48
C LEU A 123 5.74 22.52 -4.13
N ILE A 124 4.91 21.50 -4.15
CA ILE A 124 4.71 20.60 -3.01
C ILE A 124 5.81 19.55 -3.09
N TRP A 125 6.61 19.47 -2.04
CA TRP A 125 7.70 18.50 -1.93
C TRP A 125 7.35 17.43 -0.90
N ALA A 126 7.46 16.14 -1.27
CA ALA A 126 7.14 15.02 -0.38
C ALA A 126 8.30 14.03 -0.31
N GLY A 127 8.92 13.91 0.86
CA GLY A 127 9.94 12.92 1.18
C GLY A 127 9.33 11.76 1.98
N LEU A 128 9.65 10.53 1.58
CA LEU A 128 9.27 9.33 2.31
C LEU A 128 10.53 8.56 2.71
N SER A 129 10.71 8.27 3.99
CA SER A 129 11.86 7.53 4.50
C SER A 129 11.46 6.54 5.60
N ALA A 130 12.38 5.64 5.98
CA ALA A 130 12.11 4.61 6.97
C ALA A 130 11.69 5.17 8.32
N MET A 131 12.41 6.18 8.84
CA MET A 131 12.24 6.69 10.21
C MET A 131 12.08 8.21 10.28
N GLY A 132 11.97 8.92 9.15
CA GLY A 132 11.92 10.38 9.11
C GLY A 132 13.29 11.04 8.89
N PRO A 133 13.31 12.35 8.64
CA PRO A 133 14.54 13.10 8.36
C PRO A 133 15.48 13.20 9.57
N GLU A 134 15.01 12.99 10.79
CA GLU A 134 15.82 12.94 12.02
C GLU A 134 16.74 11.72 12.05
N TYR A 135 16.47 10.71 11.22
CA TYR A 135 17.28 9.50 11.06
C TYR A 135 17.76 9.38 9.62
N PRO A 136 18.62 10.30 9.13
CA PRO A 136 18.92 10.46 7.70
C PRO A 136 19.66 9.28 7.08
N ASP A 137 20.31 8.46 7.91
CA ASP A 137 21.08 7.28 7.52
C ASP A 137 20.28 5.97 7.61
N ALA A 138 19.08 5.98 8.22
CA ALA A 138 18.34 4.76 8.51
C ALA A 138 17.74 4.17 7.21
N PRO A 139 18.24 3.03 6.72
CA PRO A 139 17.57 2.29 5.66
C PRO A 139 16.38 1.54 6.22
N GLY A 140 15.38 1.27 5.39
CA GLY A 140 14.25 0.45 5.80
C GLY A 140 13.45 -0.10 4.64
N TYR A 141 12.80 -1.20 4.95
CA TYR A 141 11.80 -1.84 4.12
C TYR A 141 10.61 -2.20 5.01
N ASP A 142 9.48 -2.48 4.39
CA ASP A 142 8.25 -2.87 5.08
C ASP A 142 8.47 -3.91 6.20
N PRO A 143 9.13 -5.07 5.98
CA PRO A 143 9.28 -6.07 7.04
C PRO A 143 10.05 -5.56 8.27
N ALA A 144 11.07 -4.73 8.05
CA ALA A 144 11.81 -4.15 9.17
C ALA A 144 10.95 -3.18 9.98
N SER A 145 10.13 -2.37 9.30
CA SER A 145 9.19 -1.46 9.96
C SER A 145 8.07 -2.21 10.69
N GLN A 146 7.56 -3.33 10.14
CA GLN A 146 6.62 -4.22 10.86
C GLN A 146 7.23 -4.78 12.14
N ALA A 147 8.49 -5.21 12.09
CA ALA A 147 9.20 -5.73 13.26
C ALA A 147 9.37 -4.65 14.34
N LEU A 148 9.86 -3.48 13.95
CA LEU A 148 10.12 -2.35 14.87
C LEU A 148 8.84 -1.78 15.49
N ALA A 149 7.73 -1.75 14.74
CA ALA A 149 6.44 -1.24 15.22
C ALA A 149 5.62 -2.29 16.00
N GLY A 150 6.15 -3.50 16.25
CA GLY A 150 5.48 -4.53 17.05
C GLY A 150 4.44 -5.39 16.30
N TYR A 151 4.22 -5.19 15.01
CA TYR A 151 3.21 -5.94 14.26
C TYR A 151 3.52 -7.43 14.16
N MET A 152 4.79 -7.81 14.10
CA MET A 152 5.15 -9.22 14.06
C MET A 152 4.84 -9.94 15.37
N ASP A 153 4.91 -9.23 16.50
CA ASP A 153 4.51 -9.81 17.80
C ASP A 153 2.98 -9.86 17.94
N LEU A 154 2.25 -8.96 17.34
CA LEU A 154 0.78 -8.96 17.31
C LEU A 154 0.18 -9.99 16.35
N THR A 155 0.96 -10.53 15.41
CA THR A 155 0.48 -11.39 14.32
C THR A 155 0.93 -12.83 14.49
N GLY A 156 0.02 -13.78 14.31
CA GLY A 156 0.32 -15.21 14.29
C GLY A 156 -0.30 -16.02 15.41
N ASP A 157 0.07 -17.29 15.49
CA ASP A 157 -0.36 -18.23 16.52
C ASP A 157 0.18 -17.77 17.90
N PRO A 158 -0.64 -17.79 18.97
CA PRO A 158 -0.20 -17.37 20.31
C PRO A 158 1.00 -18.15 20.83
N ASN A 159 1.14 -19.40 20.44
CA ASN A 159 2.25 -20.27 20.83
C ASN A 159 3.35 -20.37 19.76
N GLY A 160 3.16 -19.70 18.61
CA GLY A 160 4.11 -19.68 17.51
C GLY A 160 5.11 -18.52 17.59
N PRO A 161 6.07 -18.45 16.66
CA PRO A 161 6.99 -17.31 16.55
C PRO A 161 6.28 -16.05 16.06
N PRO A 162 6.88 -14.84 16.26
CA PRO A 162 6.44 -13.63 15.61
C PRO A 162 6.29 -13.82 14.10
N THR A 163 5.18 -13.32 13.51
CA THR A 163 4.82 -13.63 12.14
C THR A 163 4.64 -12.33 11.32
N LEU A 164 5.28 -12.28 10.15
CA LEU A 164 5.12 -11.20 9.19
C LEU A 164 3.70 -11.21 8.60
N CYS A 165 3.07 -10.05 8.48
CA CYS A 165 1.86 -9.93 7.67
C CYS A 165 2.17 -10.25 6.20
N GLY A 166 1.32 -11.04 5.54
CA GLY A 166 1.52 -11.45 4.13
C GLY A 166 1.35 -10.33 3.09
N VAL A 167 1.04 -9.11 3.53
CA VAL A 167 0.91 -7.91 2.70
C VAL A 167 1.88 -6.85 3.21
N PRO A 168 2.62 -6.14 2.35
CA PRO A 168 3.53 -5.06 2.75
C PRO A 168 2.73 -3.80 3.15
N PHE A 169 1.96 -3.90 4.24
CA PHE A 169 0.99 -2.88 4.62
C PHE A 169 1.63 -1.59 5.14
N VAL A 170 2.86 -1.64 5.63
CA VAL A 170 3.58 -0.42 6.07
C VAL A 170 3.95 0.44 4.86
N ASP A 171 4.41 -0.19 3.77
CA ASP A 171 4.62 0.50 2.49
C ASP A 171 3.33 1.17 2.00
N LEU A 172 2.22 0.43 2.04
CA LEU A 172 0.92 0.92 1.57
C LEU A 172 0.40 2.06 2.46
N LYS A 173 0.49 1.90 3.78
CA LYS A 173 0.09 2.94 4.74
C LYS A 173 0.93 4.21 4.57
N ALA A 174 2.25 4.09 4.47
CA ALA A 174 3.12 5.24 4.25
C ALA A 174 2.83 5.94 2.91
N GLY A 175 2.52 5.16 1.87
CA GLY A 175 2.06 5.70 0.59
C GLY A 175 0.72 6.43 0.68
N ASP A 176 -0.23 5.93 1.49
CA ASP A 176 -1.48 6.61 1.79
C ASP A 176 -1.27 7.92 2.54
N GLU A 177 -0.30 7.99 3.47
CA GLU A 177 0.07 9.23 4.15
C GLU A 177 0.64 10.26 3.17
N VAL A 178 1.53 9.85 2.26
CA VAL A 178 2.02 10.76 1.21
C VAL A 178 0.85 11.30 0.40
N PHE A 179 -0.04 10.44 -0.08
CA PHE A 179 -1.19 10.82 -0.89
C PHE A 179 -2.10 11.81 -0.13
N ALA A 180 -2.48 11.50 1.10
CA ALA A 180 -3.39 12.31 1.90
C ALA A 180 -2.79 13.69 2.21
N ASN A 181 -1.52 13.74 2.64
CA ASN A 181 -0.86 15.00 2.99
C ASN A 181 -0.57 15.86 1.75
N VAL A 182 -0.29 15.27 0.60
CA VAL A 182 -0.20 16.01 -0.67
C VAL A 182 -1.55 16.63 -1.04
N CYS A 183 -2.66 15.91 -0.87
CA CYS A 183 -4.00 16.46 -1.12
C CYS A 183 -4.32 17.62 -0.15
N LEU A 184 -3.96 17.54 1.12
CA LEU A 184 -4.10 18.64 2.08
C LEU A 184 -3.22 19.85 1.71
N ALA A 185 -1.98 19.60 1.29
CA ALA A 185 -1.07 20.65 0.83
C ALA A 185 -1.59 21.37 -0.42
N LEU A 186 -2.26 20.66 -1.32
CA LEU A 186 -2.91 21.28 -2.49
C LEU A 186 -4.02 22.24 -2.07
N VAL A 187 -4.84 21.88 -1.09
CA VAL A 187 -5.88 22.78 -0.55
C VAL A 187 -5.26 24.04 0.06
N GLU A 188 -4.17 23.89 0.81
CA GLU A 188 -3.48 25.04 1.39
C GLU A 188 -2.77 25.89 0.32
N ARG A 189 -2.21 25.27 -0.70
CA ARG A 189 -1.61 25.97 -1.85
C ARG A 189 -2.60 26.83 -2.60
N GLU A 190 -3.84 26.35 -2.83
CA GLU A 190 -4.90 27.13 -3.45
C GLU A 190 -5.20 28.43 -2.66
N ARG A 191 -5.08 28.39 -1.35
CA ARG A 191 -5.32 29.54 -0.47
C ARG A 191 -4.12 30.48 -0.38
N THR A 192 -2.89 29.96 -0.42
CA THR A 192 -1.67 30.72 -0.14
C THR A 192 -0.81 31.03 -1.35
N GLY A 193 -0.98 30.29 -2.44
CA GLY A 193 -0.11 30.28 -3.61
C GLY A 193 1.26 29.64 -3.36
N LYS A 194 1.51 29.10 -2.18
CA LYS A 194 2.82 28.55 -1.79
C LYS A 194 2.77 27.03 -1.66
N GLY A 195 3.86 26.38 -2.08
CA GLY A 195 4.12 24.98 -1.80
C GLY A 195 4.58 24.75 -0.34
N CYS A 196 4.86 23.50 -0.03
CA CYS A 196 5.38 23.13 1.30
C CYS A 196 6.22 21.85 1.22
N ARG A 197 6.91 21.56 2.32
CA ARG A 197 7.63 20.30 2.54
C ARG A 197 6.78 19.36 3.40
N ILE A 198 6.73 18.10 2.99
CA ILE A 198 6.06 16.99 3.69
C ILE A 198 7.08 15.88 3.88
N ASP A 199 7.32 15.48 5.13
CA ASP A 199 8.17 14.34 5.44
C ASP A 199 7.32 13.22 6.05
N VAL A 200 7.34 12.04 5.44
CA VAL A 200 6.63 10.85 5.89
C VAL A 200 7.60 9.80 6.38
N SER A 201 7.41 9.33 7.61
CA SER A 201 8.14 8.21 8.20
C SER A 201 7.32 6.92 8.09
N MET A 202 7.89 5.87 7.51
CA MET A 202 7.26 4.54 7.45
C MET A 202 6.99 3.99 8.85
N LEU A 203 7.95 4.14 9.78
CA LEU A 203 7.80 3.66 11.15
C LEU A 203 6.67 4.39 11.89
N GLN A 204 6.57 5.72 11.76
CA GLN A 204 5.48 6.49 12.37
C GLN A 204 4.14 6.18 11.70
N ALA A 205 4.12 5.99 10.39
CA ALA A 205 2.91 5.56 9.67
C ALA A 205 2.41 4.20 10.19
N ALA A 206 3.31 3.23 10.40
CA ALA A 206 2.97 1.95 11.02
C ALA A 206 2.45 2.14 12.45
N ALA A 207 3.19 2.87 13.30
CA ALA A 207 2.82 3.08 14.70
C ALA A 207 1.46 3.77 14.85
N SER A 208 1.09 4.67 13.94
CA SER A 208 -0.21 5.37 13.98
C SER A 208 -1.42 4.45 13.93
N TRP A 209 -1.31 3.26 13.35
CA TRP A 209 -2.39 2.27 13.30
C TRP A 209 -2.54 1.45 14.59
N LEU A 210 -1.62 1.59 15.54
CA LEU A 210 -1.73 0.98 16.87
C LEU A 210 -2.67 1.76 17.80
N VAL A 211 -3.53 2.59 17.27
CA VAL A 211 -4.44 3.48 17.99
C VAL A 211 -5.35 2.76 19.00
N THR A 212 -5.69 1.50 18.75
CA THR A 212 -6.49 0.68 19.66
C THR A 212 -5.65 -0.24 20.55
N THR A 213 -4.34 -0.28 20.36
CA THR A 213 -3.42 -1.21 21.04
C THR A 213 -2.55 -0.49 22.06
N VAL A 214 -1.92 0.62 21.65
CA VAL A 214 -1.03 1.40 22.53
C VAL A 214 -1.73 1.86 23.82
N PRO A 215 -2.97 2.40 23.80
CA PRO A 215 -3.64 2.85 25.03
C PRO A 215 -3.94 1.71 26.02
N LEU A 216 -4.04 0.46 25.56
CA LEU A 216 -4.30 -0.67 26.46
C LEU A 216 -3.21 -0.81 27.54
N LEU A 217 -1.95 -0.54 27.19
CA LEU A 217 -0.81 -0.63 28.09
C LEU A 217 -0.92 0.36 29.28
N ASP A 218 -1.59 1.49 29.07
CA ASP A 218 -1.83 2.51 30.12
C ASP A 218 -3.19 2.34 30.81
N LEU A 219 -4.06 1.47 30.28
CA LEU A 219 -5.40 1.21 30.78
C LEU A 219 -5.51 -0.12 31.56
N GLY A 220 -4.41 -0.65 32.03
CA GLY A 220 -4.36 -1.79 32.95
C GLY A 220 -4.26 -3.17 32.30
N TYR A 221 -3.93 -3.23 31.01
CA TYR A 221 -3.57 -4.50 30.37
C TYR A 221 -2.09 -4.80 30.58
N GLU A 222 -1.78 -6.02 30.94
CA GLU A 222 -0.39 -6.48 31.02
C GLU A 222 0.20 -6.65 29.61
N PRO A 223 1.51 -6.49 29.42
CA PRO A 223 2.15 -6.64 28.10
C PRO A 223 1.85 -7.98 27.42
N ASP A 224 1.74 -9.07 28.18
CA ASP A 224 1.41 -10.39 27.65
C ASP A 224 -0.03 -10.53 27.16
N GLU A 225 -0.94 -9.67 27.60
CA GLU A 225 -2.30 -9.60 27.10
C GLU A 225 -2.39 -8.85 25.75
N VAL A 226 -1.35 -8.08 25.41
CA VAL A 226 -1.26 -7.27 24.18
C VAL A 226 -0.29 -7.92 23.19
N ARG A 227 -0.53 -9.20 22.89
CA ARG A 227 0.29 -10.01 21.97
C ARG A 227 -0.59 -10.74 20.96
N ARG A 228 0.04 -11.54 20.10
CA ARG A 228 -0.68 -12.33 19.09
C ARG A 228 -1.67 -13.31 19.74
N SER A 229 -2.86 -13.36 19.15
CA SER A 229 -3.96 -14.23 19.59
C SER A 229 -4.52 -15.08 18.43
N GLY A 230 -3.73 -15.28 17.38
CA GLY A 230 -4.23 -15.94 16.17
C GLY A 230 -5.32 -15.10 15.49
N SER A 231 -6.47 -15.72 15.26
CA SER A 231 -7.65 -15.06 14.70
C SER A 231 -8.70 -14.73 15.77
N GLU A 232 -8.36 -14.92 17.04
CA GLU A 232 -9.28 -14.72 18.16
C GLU A 232 -9.31 -13.27 18.62
N HIS A 233 -10.49 -12.74 18.93
CA HIS A 233 -10.64 -11.42 19.52
C HIS A 233 -10.38 -11.50 21.03
N ARG A 234 -9.59 -10.53 21.58
CA ARG A 234 -9.24 -10.52 23.00
C ARG A 234 -10.45 -10.46 23.93
N GLU A 235 -11.43 -9.66 23.60
CA GLU A 235 -12.56 -9.32 24.50
C GLU A 235 -13.88 -9.99 24.17
N PHE A 236 -14.15 -10.33 22.92
CA PHE A 236 -15.43 -10.89 22.50
C PHE A 236 -15.33 -12.38 22.20
N VAL A 237 -16.24 -13.15 22.80
CA VAL A 237 -16.32 -14.60 22.62
C VAL A 237 -17.75 -15.00 22.23
N PRO A 238 -17.91 -15.79 21.16
CA PRO A 238 -16.89 -16.25 20.22
C PRO A 238 -16.65 -15.26 19.06
N VAL A 239 -15.40 -14.94 18.81
CA VAL A 239 -14.94 -14.25 17.60
C VAL A 239 -13.66 -14.92 17.15
N ASN A 240 -13.71 -15.74 16.08
CA ASN A 240 -12.56 -16.53 15.62
C ASN A 240 -12.80 -17.12 14.22
N VAL A 241 -11.78 -17.79 13.68
CA VAL A 241 -11.84 -18.65 12.51
C VAL A 241 -12.18 -20.08 12.92
N TYR A 242 -13.15 -20.68 12.21
CA TYR A 242 -13.58 -22.06 12.44
C TYR A 242 -13.52 -22.89 11.17
N PRO A 243 -13.11 -24.18 11.28
CA PRO A 243 -13.11 -25.10 10.15
C PRO A 243 -14.54 -25.48 9.74
N THR A 244 -14.72 -25.73 8.46
CA THR A 244 -15.94 -26.31 7.88
C THR A 244 -15.58 -27.61 7.15
N ALA A 245 -16.54 -28.27 6.56
CA ALA A 245 -16.30 -29.52 5.80
C ALA A 245 -15.41 -29.32 4.56
N ASP A 246 -15.37 -28.10 4.00
CA ASP A 246 -14.68 -27.78 2.75
C ASP A 246 -13.86 -26.48 2.78
N GLY A 247 -13.57 -25.94 3.98
CA GLY A 247 -12.80 -24.72 4.14
C GLY A 247 -12.84 -24.16 5.54
N TYR A 248 -12.94 -22.82 5.64
CA TYR A 248 -12.99 -22.07 6.91
C TYR A 248 -13.96 -20.90 6.81
N VAL A 249 -14.55 -20.56 7.97
CA VAL A 249 -15.32 -19.33 8.15
C VAL A 249 -14.75 -18.49 9.29
N TYR A 250 -14.83 -17.17 9.16
CA TYR A 250 -14.71 -16.25 10.28
C TYR A 250 -16.11 -16.00 10.84
N LEU A 251 -16.29 -16.17 12.14
CA LEU A 251 -17.55 -15.90 12.85
C LEU A 251 -17.27 -14.87 13.95
N ALA A 252 -18.10 -13.83 14.04
CA ALA A 252 -18.02 -12.81 15.07
C ALA A 252 -19.35 -12.62 15.79
N ILE A 253 -19.35 -12.90 17.08
CA ILE A 253 -20.47 -12.66 18.01
C ILE A 253 -20.03 -11.51 18.94
N GLY A 254 -20.48 -10.30 18.62
CA GLY A 254 -20.08 -9.08 19.33
C GLY A 254 -20.97 -8.69 20.50
N ASN A 255 -22.09 -9.40 20.74
CA ASN A 255 -23.00 -9.11 21.86
C ASN A 255 -23.88 -10.31 22.21
N ASP A 256 -24.58 -10.21 23.36
CA ASP A 256 -25.40 -11.29 23.92
C ASP A 256 -26.66 -11.59 23.08
N VAL A 257 -27.19 -10.61 22.34
CA VAL A 257 -28.31 -10.82 21.41
C VAL A 257 -27.88 -11.71 20.24
N GLN A 258 -26.69 -11.47 19.69
CA GLN A 258 -26.13 -12.33 18.63
C GLN A 258 -25.84 -13.74 19.15
N TRP A 259 -25.36 -13.87 20.38
CA TRP A 259 -25.18 -15.17 21.03
C TRP A 259 -26.49 -15.94 21.14
N SER A 260 -27.54 -15.30 21.64
CA SER A 260 -28.89 -15.91 21.73
C SER A 260 -29.42 -16.34 20.35
N ARG A 261 -29.17 -15.54 19.30
CA ARG A 261 -29.55 -15.94 17.92
C ARG A 261 -28.76 -17.15 17.44
N LEU A 262 -27.45 -17.20 17.71
CA LEU A 262 -26.61 -18.36 17.36
C LEU A 262 -27.14 -19.63 18.04
N THR A 263 -27.34 -19.57 19.36
CA THR A 263 -27.75 -20.73 20.15
C THR A 263 -29.22 -21.16 19.93
N SER A 264 -30.01 -20.34 19.27
CA SER A 264 -31.37 -20.70 18.83
C SER A 264 -31.40 -21.50 17.53
N LEU A 265 -30.27 -21.67 16.86
CA LEU A 265 -30.17 -22.41 15.59
C LEU A 265 -30.02 -23.93 15.86
N ASP A 266 -30.58 -24.71 14.96
CA ASP A 266 -30.42 -26.17 14.97
C ASP A 266 -28.91 -26.52 14.87
N GLY A 267 -28.47 -27.41 15.74
CA GLY A 267 -27.07 -27.81 15.89
C GLY A 267 -26.25 -26.93 16.85
N PHE A 268 -26.67 -25.70 17.15
CA PHE A 268 -25.96 -24.78 18.04
C PHE A 268 -26.64 -24.68 19.44
N GLY A 269 -27.80 -25.28 19.63
CA GLY A 269 -28.57 -25.20 20.90
C GLY A 269 -27.78 -25.71 22.10
N GLY A 270 -26.94 -26.72 21.92
CA GLY A 270 -26.09 -27.25 22.97
C GLY A 270 -25.08 -26.30 23.59
N LEU A 271 -24.80 -25.19 22.91
CA LEU A 271 -23.89 -24.13 23.40
C LEU A 271 -24.54 -23.26 24.48
N ALA A 272 -25.89 -23.25 24.57
CA ALA A 272 -26.61 -22.39 25.50
C ALA A 272 -26.48 -22.88 26.95
N SER A 273 -26.14 -21.97 27.84
CA SER A 273 -26.19 -22.15 29.28
C SER A 273 -26.40 -20.80 29.97
N THR A 274 -26.84 -20.83 31.25
CA THR A 274 -26.95 -19.60 32.03
C THR A 274 -25.62 -18.90 32.20
N ALA A 275 -24.54 -19.66 32.38
CA ALA A 275 -23.18 -19.11 32.50
C ALA A 275 -22.72 -18.39 31.22
N ARG A 276 -23.11 -18.88 30.03
CA ARG A 276 -22.73 -18.33 28.73
C ARG A 276 -23.64 -17.22 28.21
N ALA A 277 -24.67 -16.84 28.97
CA ALA A 277 -25.64 -15.84 28.55
C ALA A 277 -24.99 -14.45 28.33
N THR A 278 -23.97 -14.13 29.11
CA THR A 278 -23.21 -12.88 28.99
C THR A 278 -21.84 -13.10 28.36
N ASN A 279 -21.27 -12.04 27.73
CA ASN A 279 -19.91 -12.12 27.20
C ASN A 279 -18.87 -12.47 28.27
N GLU A 280 -19.02 -11.95 29.50
CA GLU A 280 -18.13 -12.26 30.60
C GLU A 280 -18.13 -13.77 30.93
N GLY A 281 -19.30 -14.39 31.02
CA GLY A 281 -19.38 -15.83 31.23
C GLY A 281 -18.77 -16.64 30.08
N ARG A 282 -18.95 -16.19 28.84
CA ARG A 282 -18.33 -16.82 27.66
C ARG A 282 -16.79 -16.68 27.66
N ARG A 283 -16.25 -15.56 28.15
CA ARG A 283 -14.79 -15.39 28.30
C ARG A 283 -14.19 -16.42 29.25
N GLN A 284 -14.90 -16.78 30.33
CA GLN A 284 -14.44 -17.79 31.29
C GLN A 284 -14.44 -19.21 30.70
N GLU A 285 -15.32 -19.48 29.72
CA GLU A 285 -15.41 -20.77 29.04
C GLU A 285 -14.87 -20.73 27.58
N ARG A 286 -14.02 -19.77 27.28
CA ARG A 286 -13.51 -19.44 25.94
C ARG A 286 -13.05 -20.66 25.14
N GLU A 287 -12.12 -21.44 25.67
CA GLU A 287 -11.56 -22.61 24.98
C GLU A 287 -12.60 -23.67 24.67
N SER A 288 -13.48 -23.97 25.63
CA SER A 288 -14.59 -24.92 25.45
C SER A 288 -15.53 -24.47 24.33
N ILE A 289 -15.94 -23.19 24.34
CA ILE A 289 -16.82 -22.62 23.34
C ILE A 289 -16.19 -22.70 21.95
N HIS A 290 -14.90 -22.36 21.80
CA HIS A 290 -14.22 -22.44 20.51
C HIS A 290 -14.09 -23.91 20.02
N CYS A 291 -13.81 -24.86 20.89
CA CYS A 291 -13.78 -26.28 20.55
C CYS A 291 -15.17 -26.80 20.11
N GLU A 292 -16.20 -26.47 20.85
CA GLU A 292 -17.58 -26.89 20.58
C GLU A 292 -18.07 -26.30 19.23
N ILE A 293 -17.91 -25.01 19.01
CA ILE A 293 -18.26 -24.36 17.72
C ILE A 293 -17.46 -25.00 16.57
N GLY A 294 -16.16 -25.21 16.75
CA GLY A 294 -15.33 -25.86 15.73
C GLY A 294 -15.79 -27.29 15.40
N SER A 295 -16.32 -28.02 16.38
CA SER A 295 -16.89 -29.35 16.18
C SER A 295 -18.22 -29.29 15.39
N ILE A 296 -19.08 -28.34 15.71
CA ILE A 296 -20.35 -28.12 15.02
C ILE A 296 -20.09 -27.69 13.56
N THR A 297 -19.25 -26.69 13.34
CA THR A 297 -19.03 -26.09 12.02
C THR A 297 -18.42 -27.06 11.02
N ARG A 298 -17.60 -28.03 11.46
CA ARG A 298 -17.04 -29.09 10.59
C ARG A 298 -18.09 -29.95 9.89
N SER A 299 -19.32 -30.03 10.42
CA SER A 299 -20.41 -30.76 9.77
C SER A 299 -21.09 -30.00 8.63
N PHE A 300 -20.82 -28.70 8.49
CA PHE A 300 -21.43 -27.84 7.47
C PHE A 300 -20.46 -27.58 6.32
N LYS A 301 -20.98 -27.50 5.09
CA LYS A 301 -20.24 -26.86 3.98
C LYS A 301 -20.17 -25.35 4.23
N THR A 302 -19.06 -24.73 3.89
CA THR A 302 -18.79 -23.29 4.07
C THR A 302 -19.95 -22.42 3.60
N ARG A 303 -20.43 -22.63 2.37
CA ARG A 303 -21.50 -21.84 1.78
C ARG A 303 -22.81 -21.97 2.58
N SER A 304 -23.21 -23.19 2.92
CA SER A 304 -24.45 -23.43 3.67
C SER A 304 -24.42 -22.83 5.05
N LEU A 305 -23.28 -22.89 5.72
CA LEU A 305 -23.08 -22.27 7.04
C LEU A 305 -23.17 -20.75 6.97
N VAL A 306 -22.49 -20.14 5.99
CA VAL A 306 -22.54 -18.68 5.78
C VAL A 306 -23.96 -18.22 5.49
N ASP A 307 -24.69 -18.90 4.59
CA ASP A 307 -26.05 -18.56 4.26
C ASP A 307 -26.99 -18.69 5.49
N LEU A 308 -26.85 -19.76 6.29
CA LEU A 308 -27.61 -19.99 7.52
C LEU A 308 -27.35 -18.86 8.55
N LEU A 309 -26.11 -18.61 8.90
CA LEU A 309 -25.76 -17.64 9.94
C LEU A 309 -26.08 -16.20 9.52
N SER A 310 -25.81 -15.85 8.26
CA SER A 310 -26.13 -14.53 7.70
C SER A 310 -27.63 -14.27 7.69
N SER A 311 -28.47 -15.29 7.42
CA SER A 311 -29.95 -15.17 7.46
C SER A 311 -30.49 -14.77 8.83
N LYS A 312 -29.73 -15.00 9.89
CA LYS A 312 -30.03 -14.60 11.28
C LYS A 312 -29.36 -13.30 11.71
N GLY A 313 -28.72 -12.57 10.77
CA GLY A 313 -28.06 -11.32 11.05
C GLY A 313 -26.78 -11.48 11.87
N LEU A 314 -26.12 -12.65 11.79
CA LEU A 314 -24.82 -12.89 12.39
C LEU A 314 -23.70 -12.51 11.42
N VAL A 315 -22.59 -12.00 11.95
CA VAL A 315 -21.42 -11.64 11.16
C VAL A 315 -20.61 -12.89 10.90
N VAL A 316 -20.63 -13.35 9.69
CA VAL A 316 -19.88 -14.52 9.21
C VAL A 316 -19.38 -14.29 7.80
N ALA A 317 -18.17 -14.76 7.51
CA ALA A 317 -17.60 -14.69 6.17
C ALA A 317 -16.79 -15.96 5.86
N PRO A 318 -16.79 -16.44 4.61
CA PRO A 318 -15.85 -17.49 4.20
C PRO A 318 -14.43 -16.94 4.17
N ILE A 319 -13.45 -17.77 4.50
CA ILE A 319 -12.03 -17.41 4.31
C ILE A 319 -11.67 -17.69 2.87
N HIS A 320 -11.49 -16.63 2.09
CA HIS A 320 -11.10 -16.72 0.69
C HIS A 320 -9.59 -16.74 0.49
N THR A 321 -9.12 -17.51 -0.47
CA THR A 321 -7.81 -17.31 -1.09
C THR A 321 -7.84 -16.06 -1.98
N VAL A 322 -6.68 -15.48 -2.32
CA VAL A 322 -6.62 -14.32 -3.24
C VAL A 322 -7.32 -14.60 -4.59
N PRO A 323 -7.14 -15.77 -5.26
CA PRO A 323 -7.91 -16.12 -6.45
C PRO A 323 -9.44 -16.10 -6.23
N GLN A 324 -9.93 -16.55 -5.09
CA GLN A 324 -11.37 -16.51 -4.77
C GLN A 324 -11.85 -15.09 -4.48
N ALA A 325 -11.04 -14.30 -3.76
CA ALA A 325 -11.40 -12.93 -3.41
C ALA A 325 -11.57 -12.04 -4.65
N ILE A 326 -10.72 -12.18 -5.67
CA ILE A 326 -10.84 -11.41 -6.92
C ILE A 326 -12.00 -11.85 -7.82
N GLU A 327 -12.59 -13.02 -7.57
CA GLU A 327 -13.81 -13.48 -8.24
C GLU A 327 -15.09 -13.11 -7.44
N TYR A 328 -14.96 -12.60 -6.21
CA TYR A 328 -16.08 -12.12 -5.43
C TYR A 328 -16.71 -10.89 -6.13
N PRO A 329 -18.03 -10.87 -6.39
CA PRO A 329 -18.66 -9.86 -7.26
C PRO A 329 -18.32 -8.42 -6.91
N ALA A 330 -18.35 -8.07 -5.62
CA ALA A 330 -18.03 -6.71 -5.16
C ALA A 330 -16.58 -6.27 -5.45
N VAL A 331 -15.65 -7.22 -5.62
CA VAL A 331 -14.26 -6.97 -5.99
C VAL A 331 -14.07 -7.07 -7.49
N ARG A 332 -14.51 -8.19 -8.10
CA ARG A 332 -14.37 -8.50 -9.52
C ARG A 332 -14.87 -7.37 -10.42
N ASP A 333 -16.04 -6.84 -10.11
CA ASP A 333 -16.71 -5.83 -10.93
C ASP A 333 -16.07 -4.44 -10.84
N LYS A 334 -15.08 -4.28 -9.94
CA LYS A 334 -14.31 -3.05 -9.72
C LYS A 334 -12.83 -3.16 -10.08
N LEU A 335 -12.34 -4.35 -10.46
CA LEU A 335 -10.94 -4.54 -10.86
C LEU A 335 -10.56 -3.58 -11.98
N LEU A 336 -9.35 -3.07 -11.89
CA LEU A 336 -8.71 -2.36 -13.01
C LEU A 336 -7.98 -3.36 -13.90
N GLU A 337 -7.64 -2.94 -15.10
CA GLU A 337 -6.87 -3.76 -16.03
C GLU A 337 -5.82 -2.97 -16.79
N THR A 338 -4.79 -3.66 -17.18
CA THR A 338 -3.81 -3.23 -18.18
C THR A 338 -3.52 -4.37 -19.14
N LYS A 339 -2.83 -4.08 -20.24
CA LYS A 339 -2.39 -5.10 -21.20
C LYS A 339 -0.89 -5.09 -21.36
N THR A 340 -0.29 -6.26 -21.31
CA THR A 340 1.15 -6.41 -21.63
C THR A 340 1.41 -5.96 -23.08
N PRO A 341 2.66 -5.67 -23.46
CA PRO A 341 3.02 -5.39 -24.85
C PRO A 341 2.63 -6.49 -25.85
N THR A 342 2.48 -7.72 -25.38
CA THR A 342 2.01 -8.87 -26.18
C THR A 342 0.49 -9.02 -26.20
N GLY A 343 -0.25 -8.10 -25.55
CA GLY A 343 -1.71 -8.09 -25.53
C GLY A 343 -2.37 -8.92 -24.42
N ALA A 344 -1.60 -9.60 -23.56
CA ALA A 344 -2.16 -10.36 -22.44
C ALA A 344 -2.76 -9.42 -21.38
N LYS A 345 -3.96 -9.75 -20.91
CA LYS A 345 -4.65 -8.98 -19.86
C LYS A 345 -4.01 -9.22 -18.50
N VAL A 346 -3.78 -8.13 -17.76
CA VAL A 346 -3.34 -8.13 -16.36
C VAL A 346 -4.39 -7.42 -15.53
N ARG A 347 -4.94 -8.11 -14.53
CA ARG A 347 -5.87 -7.54 -13.56
C ARG A 347 -5.10 -6.81 -12.46
N LEU A 348 -5.66 -5.69 -12.02
CA LEU A 348 -5.10 -4.86 -10.96
C LEU A 348 -6.15 -4.66 -9.87
N PRO A 349 -5.74 -4.49 -8.59
CA PRO A 349 -6.69 -4.23 -7.52
C PRO A 349 -7.48 -2.94 -7.77
N PRO A 350 -8.75 -2.88 -7.35
CA PRO A 350 -9.54 -1.66 -7.49
C PRO A 350 -9.10 -0.62 -6.44
N PRO A 351 -9.27 0.68 -6.72
CA PRO A 351 -9.20 1.68 -5.67
C PRO A 351 -10.40 1.55 -4.73
N SER A 352 -10.27 2.03 -3.50
CA SER A 352 -11.36 2.06 -2.51
C SER A 352 -12.50 3.01 -2.90
N VAL A 353 -12.18 4.04 -3.70
CA VAL A 353 -13.13 5.03 -4.24
C VAL A 353 -13.04 5.02 -5.76
N GLU A 354 -14.20 5.01 -6.43
CA GLU A 354 -14.24 5.10 -7.88
C GLU A 354 -14.01 6.56 -8.31
N HIS A 355 -12.92 6.79 -9.03
CA HIS A 355 -12.56 8.11 -9.55
C HIS A 355 -13.11 8.28 -10.97
N GLU A 356 -13.56 9.50 -11.28
CA GLU A 356 -14.10 9.87 -12.59
C GLU A 356 -13.15 9.49 -13.75
N HIS A 357 -11.85 9.72 -13.59
CA HIS A 357 -10.85 9.33 -14.58
C HIS A 357 -10.86 7.84 -14.88
N LEU A 358 -10.91 6.99 -13.84
CA LEU A 358 -10.92 5.54 -14.02
C LEU A 358 -12.21 5.06 -14.69
N ALA A 359 -13.34 5.67 -14.36
CA ALA A 359 -14.61 5.39 -15.02
C ALA A 359 -14.55 5.81 -16.52
N ALA A 360 -14.02 7.00 -16.79
CA ALA A 360 -13.90 7.55 -18.15
C ALA A 360 -12.98 6.71 -19.06
N CYS A 361 -11.89 6.15 -18.52
CA CYS A 361 -11.00 5.26 -19.28
C CYS A 361 -11.45 3.79 -19.27
N GLY A 362 -12.66 3.49 -18.78
CA GLY A 362 -13.20 2.12 -18.69
C GLY A 362 -12.38 1.22 -17.80
N ARG A 363 -11.76 1.77 -16.75
CA ARG A 363 -10.86 1.08 -15.80
C ARG A 363 -9.63 0.44 -16.45
N ARG A 364 -9.18 1.00 -17.58
CA ARG A 364 -8.00 0.55 -18.31
C ARG A 364 -6.89 1.57 -18.21
N LEU A 365 -5.74 1.14 -17.72
CA LEU A 365 -4.55 1.96 -17.59
C LEU A 365 -3.48 1.51 -18.58
N ALA A 366 -2.64 2.45 -19.03
CA ALA A 366 -1.47 2.12 -19.85
C ALA A 366 -0.56 1.16 -19.08
N TYR A 367 0.14 0.30 -19.79
CA TYR A 367 1.08 -0.64 -19.18
C TYR A 367 2.22 0.12 -18.49
N ALA A 368 2.84 -0.51 -17.50
CA ALA A 368 3.98 0.07 -16.81
C ALA A 368 5.13 0.36 -17.81
N PRO A 369 5.77 1.53 -17.71
CA PRO A 369 6.75 1.97 -18.68
C PRO A 369 8.03 1.14 -18.64
N GLY A 370 8.70 0.96 -19.79
CA GLY A 370 10.07 0.51 -19.87
C GLY A 370 11.03 1.51 -19.21
N TYR A 371 12.24 1.04 -18.90
CA TYR A 371 13.27 1.89 -18.34
C TYR A 371 13.62 3.03 -19.33
N GLY A 372 13.55 4.29 -18.87
CA GLY A 372 13.84 5.46 -19.69
C GLY A 372 12.93 5.66 -20.93
N GLU A 373 11.84 4.92 -21.06
CA GLU A 373 10.97 4.89 -22.25
C GLU A 373 10.54 6.27 -22.70
N HIS A 374 10.36 7.22 -21.79
CA HIS A 374 9.85 8.54 -22.08
C HIS A 374 10.94 9.64 -22.02
N THR A 375 12.21 9.28 -21.82
CA THR A 375 13.30 10.27 -21.64
C THR A 375 13.36 11.29 -22.78
N ASP A 376 13.41 10.83 -24.02
CA ASP A 376 13.51 11.72 -25.19
C ASP A 376 12.27 12.61 -25.34
N ALA A 377 11.08 12.03 -25.16
CA ALA A 377 9.83 12.76 -25.31
C ALA A 377 9.69 13.87 -24.26
N VAL A 378 10.03 13.58 -23.00
CA VAL A 378 9.97 14.55 -21.90
C VAL A 378 11.05 15.64 -22.05
N LEU A 379 12.27 15.28 -22.46
CA LEU A 379 13.34 16.26 -22.66
C LEU A 379 13.06 17.21 -23.83
N ARG A 380 12.41 16.75 -24.90
CA ARG A 380 11.94 17.64 -25.98
C ARG A 380 10.89 18.65 -25.49
N GLN A 381 10.00 18.28 -24.57
CA GLN A 381 9.02 19.20 -23.99
C GLN A 381 9.65 20.37 -23.25
N VAL A 382 10.86 20.18 -22.73
CA VAL A 382 11.62 21.24 -22.06
C VAL A 382 12.64 21.91 -23.00
N GLY A 383 12.48 21.75 -24.31
CA GLY A 383 13.18 22.49 -25.36
C GLY A 383 14.55 21.94 -25.72
N LEU A 384 14.88 20.67 -25.40
CA LEU A 384 16.10 20.05 -25.90
C LEU A 384 15.91 19.49 -27.32
N SER A 385 16.87 19.76 -28.18
CA SER A 385 16.95 19.16 -29.51
C SER A 385 17.39 17.68 -29.43
N GLN A 386 17.13 16.92 -30.50
CA GLN A 386 17.57 15.54 -30.59
C GLN A 386 19.09 15.40 -30.49
N ASN A 387 19.86 16.36 -31.02
CA ASN A 387 21.33 16.36 -30.94
C ASN A 387 21.80 16.52 -29.49
N GLU A 388 21.22 17.44 -28.73
CA GLU A 388 21.52 17.61 -27.29
C GLU A 388 21.20 16.36 -26.49
N ILE A 389 20.02 15.74 -26.73
CA ILE A 389 19.64 14.51 -26.05
C ILE A 389 20.62 13.38 -26.36
N THR A 390 21.06 13.26 -27.64
CA THR A 390 22.06 12.26 -28.04
C THR A 390 23.39 12.50 -27.35
N GLN A 391 23.84 13.74 -27.22
CA GLN A 391 25.06 14.09 -26.51
C GLN A 391 24.95 13.76 -25.00
N LEU A 392 23.84 14.11 -24.36
CA LEU A 392 23.59 13.78 -22.96
C LEU A 392 23.62 12.28 -22.71
N ARG A 393 23.04 11.49 -23.65
CA ARG A 393 23.08 10.03 -23.59
C ARG A 393 24.50 9.50 -23.76
N GLY A 394 25.29 10.06 -24.68
CA GLY A 394 26.68 9.70 -24.87
C GLY A 394 27.58 9.97 -23.64
N ARG A 395 27.21 10.94 -22.79
CA ARG A 395 27.90 11.24 -21.52
C ARG A 395 27.33 10.47 -20.32
N GLY A 396 26.28 9.70 -20.50
CA GLY A 396 25.60 8.96 -19.41
C GLY A 396 24.78 9.86 -18.45
N THR A 397 24.50 11.09 -18.86
CA THR A 397 23.64 12.01 -18.10
C THR A 397 22.18 11.57 -18.16
N VAL A 398 21.77 10.97 -19.28
CA VAL A 398 20.44 10.37 -19.50
C VAL A 398 20.58 8.97 -20.13
N ALA A 399 19.51 8.18 -20.07
CA ALA A 399 19.46 6.88 -20.74
C ALA A 399 18.11 6.65 -21.46
#